data_6590b619acce2f6743875ed0288e2f7f
#
_entry.id   6590b619acce2f6743875ed0288e2f7f
#
_cell.length_a   1.000
_cell.length_b   1.000
_cell.length_c   1.000
_cell.angle_alpha   90.00
_cell.angle_beta   90.00
_cell.angle_gamma   90.00
#
_symmetry.space_group_name_H-M   'P 1'
#
loop_
_entity.id
_entity.type
_entity.pdbx_description
1 polymer ?
#
loop_
_entity_poly.entity_id
_entity_poly.type
_entity_poly.pdbx_seq_one_letter_code
_entity_poly.pdbx_strand_id
1 'polypeptide(L)'
;MAAMGSVLTNKYAEGYSGKRYYGGCQCVDVVEDIAVERACKLFGAKYANVQPHSGAQANTAVYFALLKPGDTVMGMSLDAGGHLTHGSPVNLSGKYFNFVPYGVNDEGYIDYEALYKQANKCRPRLIVAGASAYPRAIDFEKLSEIAKAVGAYLMVDMAHIAGLVAAGCHQSPVPYADVVTTTTHKTLRGPRGGLILTNNEYIAKKINSAIFPGTQGGPLMHVIAAKAVCFGEALKPEFKAYGEQIVKNAQALAKGFFDRGFNLVSGGTDNHLMLVDLRPFHITGKEFEKKLDEVYITVNKNAIPNDPEKPFVTSGVRVGTAAVTTRGLVEEDMDVIAECMYLTATDFDNKADEIREKVNAICKKYPLYE
;
A
#
# COMPACT_ATOMS: atom_id res chain seq x y z
N MET A 1 -20.45 -1.13 -0.14
CA MET A 1 -20.96 -2.47 -0.47
C MET A 1 -22.05 -2.42 -1.53
N ALA A 2 -23.10 -1.59 -1.43
CA ALA A 2 -24.18 -1.54 -2.41
C ALA A 2 -23.73 -1.41 -3.88
N ALA A 3 -22.79 -0.52 -4.18
CA ALA A 3 -22.23 -0.38 -5.53
C ALA A 3 -21.55 -1.66 -6.04
N MET A 4 -20.85 -2.39 -5.17
CA MET A 4 -20.19 -3.66 -5.51
C MET A 4 -21.18 -4.78 -5.86
N GLY A 5 -22.37 -4.78 -5.25
CA GLY A 5 -23.45 -5.73 -5.51
C GLY A 5 -24.45 -5.27 -6.57
N SER A 6 -24.14 -4.22 -7.33
CA SER A 6 -25.08 -3.66 -8.33
C SER A 6 -25.08 -4.43 -9.64
N VAL A 7 -26.13 -4.22 -10.43
CA VAL A 7 -26.28 -4.79 -11.78
C VAL A 7 -25.27 -4.27 -12.81
N LEU A 8 -24.44 -3.30 -12.46
CA LEU A 8 -23.39 -2.77 -13.32
C LEU A 8 -22.38 -3.84 -13.77
N THR A 9 -22.25 -4.94 -13.01
CA THR A 9 -21.44 -6.09 -13.41
C THR A 9 -21.89 -6.72 -14.73
N ASN A 10 -23.16 -6.58 -15.11
CA ASN A 10 -23.73 -7.22 -16.29
C ASN A 10 -23.34 -6.50 -17.59
N LYS A 11 -22.97 -5.21 -17.53
CA LYS A 11 -22.67 -4.42 -18.74
C LYS A 11 -21.24 -4.61 -19.20
N TYR A 12 -21.05 -5.17 -20.38
CA TYR A 12 -19.77 -5.22 -21.08
C TYR A 12 -19.41 -3.83 -21.62
N ALA A 13 -18.28 -3.26 -21.20
CA ALA A 13 -17.91 -1.88 -21.47
C ALA A 13 -16.43 -1.74 -21.90
N GLU A 14 -15.92 -2.64 -22.73
CA GLU A 14 -14.56 -2.56 -23.30
C GLU A 14 -14.31 -1.22 -23.96
N GLY A 15 -13.13 -0.68 -23.80
CA GLY A 15 -12.75 0.68 -24.21
C GLY A 15 -12.91 1.69 -23.07
N TYR A 16 -13.16 2.93 -23.41
CA TYR A 16 -13.23 4.06 -22.50
C TYR A 16 -14.50 4.88 -22.75
N SER A 17 -14.88 5.76 -21.80
CA SER A 17 -16.04 6.64 -21.94
C SER A 17 -16.04 7.35 -23.29
N GLY A 18 -17.18 7.32 -23.99
CA GLY A 18 -17.36 7.86 -25.32
C GLY A 18 -16.64 7.10 -26.46
N LYS A 19 -15.86 6.07 -26.17
CA LYS A 19 -15.09 5.25 -27.12
C LYS A 19 -15.16 3.76 -26.77
N ARG A 20 -16.37 3.24 -26.56
CA ARG A 20 -16.61 1.84 -26.22
C ARG A 20 -16.64 0.95 -27.46
N TYR A 21 -16.24 -0.29 -27.26
CA TYR A 21 -16.33 -1.32 -28.29
C TYR A 21 -17.76 -1.77 -28.54
N TYR A 22 -18.62 -1.71 -27.49
CA TYR A 22 -20.03 -2.08 -27.54
C TYR A 22 -20.95 -0.88 -27.36
N GLY A 23 -22.14 -0.93 -27.95
CA GLY A 23 -23.20 0.06 -27.72
C GLY A 23 -23.85 -0.06 -26.32
N GLY A 24 -24.68 0.91 -25.98
CA GLY A 24 -25.46 0.92 -24.74
C GLY A 24 -24.64 1.23 -23.48
N CYS A 25 -23.52 1.95 -23.59
CA CYS A 25 -22.62 2.26 -22.50
C CYS A 25 -22.85 3.63 -21.85
N GLN A 26 -23.86 4.39 -22.25
CA GLN A 26 -24.08 5.77 -21.80
C GLN A 26 -24.14 5.91 -20.27
N CYS A 27 -24.79 4.95 -19.59
CA CYS A 27 -24.89 4.98 -18.13
C CYS A 27 -23.57 4.62 -17.43
N VAL A 28 -22.84 3.65 -17.97
CA VAL A 28 -21.53 3.26 -17.38
C VAL A 28 -20.44 4.28 -17.72
N ASP A 29 -20.58 5.02 -18.79
CA ASP A 29 -19.70 6.15 -19.13
C ASP A 29 -19.76 7.21 -18.02
N VAL A 30 -20.99 7.60 -17.60
CA VAL A 30 -21.16 8.54 -16.49
C VAL A 30 -20.51 8.03 -15.19
N VAL A 31 -20.62 6.74 -14.91
CA VAL A 31 -20.01 6.13 -13.72
C VAL A 31 -18.48 6.19 -13.76
N GLU A 32 -17.89 5.87 -14.92
CA GLU A 32 -16.43 5.91 -15.08
C GLU A 32 -15.91 7.35 -15.05
N ASP A 33 -16.59 8.28 -15.71
CA ASP A 33 -16.23 9.71 -15.71
C ASP A 33 -16.24 10.30 -14.30
N ILE A 34 -17.25 9.98 -13.48
CA ILE A 34 -17.28 10.38 -12.07
C ILE A 34 -16.10 9.81 -11.29
N ALA A 35 -15.75 8.54 -11.53
CA ALA A 35 -14.61 7.92 -10.84
C ALA A 35 -13.29 8.59 -11.23
N VAL A 36 -13.09 8.88 -12.52
CA VAL A 36 -11.91 9.57 -13.05
C VAL A 36 -11.81 10.99 -12.50
N GLU A 37 -12.89 11.77 -12.58
CA GLU A 37 -12.93 13.14 -12.07
C GLU A 37 -12.58 13.21 -10.58
N ARG A 38 -13.22 12.35 -9.77
CA ARG A 38 -12.97 12.30 -8.32
C ARG A 38 -11.55 11.84 -8.00
N ALA A 39 -11.00 10.87 -8.72
CA ALA A 39 -9.61 10.45 -8.55
C ALA A 39 -8.63 11.60 -8.86
N CYS A 40 -8.83 12.29 -9.97
CA CYS A 40 -8.03 13.45 -10.33
C CYS A 40 -8.10 14.55 -9.28
N LYS A 41 -9.30 14.89 -8.80
CA LYS A 41 -9.51 15.90 -7.76
C LYS A 41 -8.88 15.50 -6.43
N LEU A 42 -9.04 14.25 -6.02
CA LEU A 42 -8.54 13.73 -4.73
C LEU A 42 -7.02 13.78 -4.62
N PHE A 43 -6.33 13.43 -5.69
CA PHE A 43 -4.87 13.31 -5.69
C PHE A 43 -4.15 14.47 -6.41
N GLY A 44 -4.88 15.43 -6.97
CA GLY A 44 -4.29 16.54 -7.73
C GLY A 44 -3.62 16.11 -9.03
N ALA A 45 -4.11 15.04 -9.66
CA ALA A 45 -3.59 14.53 -10.92
C ALA A 45 -4.38 15.08 -12.12
N LYS A 46 -3.71 15.20 -13.29
CA LYS A 46 -4.37 15.60 -14.54
C LYS A 46 -5.11 14.45 -15.21
N TYR A 47 -4.60 13.23 -15.08
CA TYR A 47 -5.12 12.04 -15.74
C TYR A 47 -5.19 10.89 -14.75
N ALA A 48 -6.26 10.12 -14.82
CA ALA A 48 -6.48 8.91 -14.04
C ALA A 48 -7.01 7.77 -14.92
N ASN A 49 -6.53 6.54 -14.67
CA ASN A 49 -7.14 5.33 -15.19
C ASN A 49 -7.67 4.50 -14.01
N VAL A 50 -8.99 4.29 -13.98
CA VAL A 50 -9.70 3.61 -12.88
C VAL A 50 -10.01 2.15 -13.19
N GLN A 51 -9.62 1.65 -14.36
CA GLN A 51 -9.93 0.31 -14.84
C GLN A 51 -9.04 -0.83 -14.29
N PRO A 52 -7.82 -0.62 -13.74
CA PRO A 52 -7.04 -1.73 -13.21
C PRO A 52 -7.83 -2.55 -12.18
N HIS A 53 -7.86 -3.88 -12.38
CA HIS A 53 -8.59 -4.81 -11.49
C HIS A 53 -7.90 -4.96 -10.13
N SER A 54 -6.59 -4.72 -10.06
CA SER A 54 -5.79 -4.77 -8.84
C SER A 54 -4.58 -3.84 -8.93
N GLY A 55 -3.89 -3.61 -7.80
CA GLY A 55 -2.61 -2.90 -7.79
C GLY A 55 -1.53 -3.62 -8.62
N ALA A 56 -1.49 -4.95 -8.57
CA ALA A 56 -0.55 -5.73 -9.38
C ALA A 56 -0.77 -5.52 -10.88
N GLN A 57 -2.02 -5.46 -11.33
CA GLN A 57 -2.35 -5.17 -12.73
C GLN A 57 -2.09 -3.71 -13.11
N ALA A 58 -2.28 -2.77 -12.19
CA ALA A 58 -1.87 -1.38 -12.38
C ALA A 58 -0.35 -1.28 -12.63
N ASN A 59 0.46 -1.94 -11.79
CA ASN A 59 1.92 -1.98 -11.96
C ASN A 59 2.33 -2.67 -13.27
N THR A 60 1.71 -3.81 -13.60
CA THR A 60 1.95 -4.51 -14.86
C THR A 60 1.64 -3.64 -16.09
N ALA A 61 0.54 -2.87 -16.04
CA ALA A 61 0.20 -1.97 -17.13
C ALA A 61 1.21 -0.83 -17.31
N VAL A 62 1.76 -0.30 -16.20
CA VAL A 62 2.85 0.70 -16.27
C VAL A 62 4.09 0.10 -16.89
N TYR A 63 4.51 -1.10 -16.48
CA TYR A 63 5.65 -1.78 -17.09
C TYR A 63 5.43 -2.03 -18.57
N PHE A 64 4.27 -2.53 -18.94
CA PHE A 64 3.91 -2.77 -20.36
C PHE A 64 3.90 -1.48 -21.19
N ALA A 65 3.47 -0.35 -20.60
CA ALA A 65 3.42 0.94 -21.29
C ALA A 65 4.79 1.59 -21.51
N LEU A 66 5.72 1.43 -20.56
CA LEU A 66 6.96 2.22 -20.49
C LEU A 66 8.23 1.42 -20.77
N LEU A 67 8.18 0.09 -20.69
CA LEU A 67 9.34 -0.79 -20.77
C LEU A 67 9.23 -1.80 -21.91
N LYS A 68 10.37 -2.38 -22.25
CA LYS A 68 10.49 -3.59 -23.08
C LYS A 68 11.00 -4.74 -22.22
N PRO A 69 10.66 -6.00 -22.54
CA PRO A 69 11.24 -7.16 -21.88
C PRO A 69 12.78 -7.07 -21.83
N GLY A 70 13.34 -7.30 -20.66
CA GLY A 70 14.79 -7.21 -20.42
C GLY A 70 15.30 -5.82 -20.02
N ASP A 71 14.48 -4.76 -20.07
CA ASP A 71 14.89 -3.45 -19.57
C ASP A 71 15.28 -3.52 -18.10
N THR A 72 16.31 -2.74 -17.72
CA THR A 72 16.74 -2.62 -16.33
C THR A 72 15.79 -1.71 -15.55
N VAL A 73 15.35 -2.19 -14.40
CA VAL A 73 14.45 -1.49 -13.47
C VAL A 73 15.05 -1.53 -12.06
N MET A 74 14.94 -0.45 -11.32
CA MET A 74 15.26 -0.48 -9.88
C MET A 74 13.97 -0.53 -9.07
N GLY A 75 13.95 -1.34 -8.01
CA GLY A 75 12.81 -1.46 -7.08
C GLY A 75 13.27 -1.82 -5.67
N MET A 76 12.49 -1.45 -4.67
CA MET A 76 12.80 -1.84 -3.28
C MET A 76 12.71 -3.35 -3.12
N SER A 77 13.73 -3.95 -2.51
CA SER A 77 13.76 -5.39 -2.24
C SER A 77 12.66 -5.82 -1.24
N LEU A 78 12.28 -7.09 -1.30
CA LEU A 78 11.22 -7.64 -0.41
C LEU A 78 11.61 -7.58 1.07
N ASP A 79 12.85 -7.87 1.39
CA ASP A 79 13.43 -7.82 2.73
C ASP A 79 13.53 -6.41 3.29
N ALA A 80 13.64 -5.39 2.43
CA ALA A 80 13.57 -3.98 2.81
C ALA A 80 12.12 -3.42 2.84
N GLY A 81 11.11 -4.24 2.56
CA GLY A 81 9.70 -3.85 2.60
C GLY A 81 9.05 -3.60 1.24
N GLY A 82 9.72 -3.91 0.13
CA GLY A 82 9.14 -3.81 -1.22
C GLY A 82 7.95 -4.73 -1.43
N HIS A 83 7.27 -4.55 -2.56
CA HIS A 83 6.14 -5.40 -2.96
C HIS A 83 6.60 -6.47 -3.96
N LEU A 84 5.88 -7.61 -4.04
CA LEU A 84 6.18 -8.69 -5.01
C LEU A 84 6.30 -8.16 -6.45
N THR A 85 5.46 -7.20 -6.83
CA THR A 85 5.48 -6.61 -8.17
C THR A 85 6.63 -5.61 -8.40
N HIS A 86 7.50 -5.41 -7.41
CA HIS A 86 8.70 -4.57 -7.53
C HIS A 86 9.95 -5.40 -7.83
N GLY A 87 9.82 -6.47 -8.60
CA GLY A 87 10.95 -7.24 -9.11
C GLY A 87 11.22 -8.58 -8.44
N SER A 88 10.28 -9.10 -7.63
CA SER A 88 10.44 -10.45 -7.06
C SER A 88 10.62 -11.50 -8.18
N PRO A 89 11.61 -12.40 -8.05
CA PRO A 89 11.88 -13.43 -9.08
C PRO A 89 10.71 -14.37 -9.38
N VAL A 90 9.78 -14.51 -8.44
CA VAL A 90 8.58 -15.34 -8.62
C VAL A 90 7.42 -14.56 -9.26
N ASN A 91 7.53 -13.24 -9.37
CA ASN A 91 6.53 -12.37 -9.96
C ASN A 91 6.83 -12.10 -11.45
N LEU A 92 5.78 -11.74 -12.21
CA LEU A 92 5.91 -11.32 -13.60
C LEU A 92 7.01 -10.27 -13.76
N SER A 93 7.06 -9.26 -12.88
CA SER A 93 8.04 -8.18 -12.94
C SER A 93 9.49 -8.69 -12.96
N GLY A 94 9.86 -9.57 -12.03
CA GLY A 94 11.21 -10.15 -11.97
C GLY A 94 11.50 -11.19 -13.06
N LYS A 95 10.46 -11.72 -13.74
CA LYS A 95 10.63 -12.67 -14.85
C LYS A 95 10.84 -11.98 -16.20
N TYR A 96 10.25 -10.80 -16.40
CA TYR A 96 10.27 -10.10 -17.69
C TYR A 96 11.31 -8.98 -17.75
N PHE A 97 11.70 -8.43 -16.60
CA PHE A 97 12.62 -7.28 -16.53
C PHE A 97 13.85 -7.61 -15.68
N ASN A 98 14.95 -6.92 -15.95
CA ASN A 98 16.16 -7.01 -15.15
C ASN A 98 16.05 -6.08 -13.94
N PHE A 99 15.51 -6.58 -12.82
CA PHE A 99 15.39 -5.80 -11.60
C PHE A 99 16.69 -5.76 -10.79
N VAL A 100 17.13 -4.55 -10.48
CA VAL A 100 18.23 -4.26 -9.58
C VAL A 100 17.63 -3.75 -8.26
N PRO A 101 17.67 -4.54 -7.18
CA PRO A 101 17.04 -4.17 -5.92
C PRO A 101 17.82 -3.08 -5.21
N TYR A 102 17.12 -2.14 -4.56
CA TYR A 102 17.68 -1.26 -3.55
C TYR A 102 17.07 -1.57 -2.18
N GLY A 103 17.77 -1.23 -1.11
CA GLY A 103 17.37 -1.57 0.24
C GLY A 103 17.28 -0.35 1.16
N VAL A 104 17.43 -0.64 2.44
CA VAL A 104 17.53 0.32 3.53
C VAL A 104 18.92 0.19 4.19
N ASN A 105 19.34 1.22 4.92
CA ASN A 105 20.54 1.16 5.75
C ASN A 105 20.31 0.32 7.03
N ASP A 106 21.34 0.19 7.86
CA ASP A 106 21.28 -0.62 9.09
C ASP A 106 20.25 -0.11 10.10
N GLU A 107 19.93 1.20 10.07
CA GLU A 107 18.90 1.82 10.89
C GLU A 107 17.49 1.65 10.32
N GLY A 108 17.35 1.06 9.11
CA GLY A 108 16.06 0.80 8.47
C GLY A 108 15.50 1.98 7.65
N TYR A 109 16.35 2.95 7.25
CA TYR A 109 15.96 4.06 6.37
C TYR A 109 16.44 3.84 4.94
N ILE A 110 15.69 4.36 3.95
CA ILE A 110 16.13 4.39 2.56
C ILE A 110 17.41 5.23 2.45
N ASP A 111 18.48 4.62 1.95
CA ASP A 111 19.74 5.32 1.66
C ASP A 111 19.69 5.90 0.23
N TYR A 112 19.29 7.17 0.13
CA TYR A 112 19.18 7.86 -1.17
C TYR A 112 20.52 8.06 -1.87
N GLU A 113 21.64 8.15 -1.14
CA GLU A 113 22.98 8.25 -1.74
C GLU A 113 23.43 6.93 -2.35
N ALA A 114 23.24 5.84 -1.62
CA ALA A 114 23.49 4.50 -2.15
C ALA A 114 22.60 4.20 -3.37
N LEU A 115 21.32 4.58 -3.30
CA LEU A 115 20.37 4.44 -4.41
C LEU A 115 20.85 5.25 -5.64
N TYR A 116 21.29 6.49 -5.47
CA TYR A 116 21.85 7.31 -6.56
C TYR A 116 23.08 6.68 -7.18
N LYS A 117 24.05 6.22 -6.36
CA LYS A 117 25.27 5.54 -6.83
C LYS A 117 24.92 4.29 -7.64
N GLN A 118 23.97 3.50 -7.14
CA GLN A 118 23.50 2.29 -7.81
C GLN A 118 22.78 2.60 -9.13
N ALA A 119 21.90 3.62 -9.15
CA ALA A 119 21.20 4.07 -10.34
C ALA A 119 22.17 4.55 -11.44
N ASN A 120 23.20 5.28 -11.06
CA ASN A 120 24.26 5.70 -12.00
C ASN A 120 25.04 4.51 -12.60
N LYS A 121 25.23 3.44 -11.82
CA LYS A 121 25.95 2.25 -12.27
C LYS A 121 25.09 1.40 -13.22
N CYS A 122 23.83 1.17 -12.89
CA CYS A 122 22.96 0.25 -13.65
C CYS A 122 22.11 0.94 -14.74
N ARG A 123 22.01 2.29 -14.71
CA ARG A 123 21.25 3.08 -15.69
C ARG A 123 19.85 2.51 -15.95
N PRO A 124 18.99 2.45 -14.96
CA PRO A 124 17.67 1.86 -15.12
C PRO A 124 16.80 2.68 -16.07
N ARG A 125 15.86 2.01 -16.75
CA ARG A 125 14.81 2.67 -17.53
C ARG A 125 13.70 3.23 -16.64
N LEU A 126 13.48 2.60 -15.50
CA LEU A 126 12.44 2.93 -14.52
C LEU A 126 12.96 2.71 -13.10
N ILE A 127 12.65 3.62 -12.20
CA ILE A 127 12.82 3.45 -10.76
C ILE A 127 11.40 3.32 -10.16
N VAL A 128 11.18 2.22 -9.42
CA VAL A 128 9.93 1.96 -8.71
C VAL A 128 10.14 2.30 -7.24
N ALA A 129 9.39 3.26 -6.74
CA ALA A 129 9.34 3.63 -5.32
C ALA A 129 8.03 3.21 -4.69
N GLY A 130 7.98 3.21 -3.36
CA GLY A 130 6.84 2.74 -2.57
C GLY A 130 7.12 1.39 -1.93
N ALA A 131 6.41 1.09 -0.85
CA ALA A 131 6.68 -0.08 -0.03
C ALA A 131 5.41 -0.65 0.59
N SER A 132 5.47 -1.95 0.91
CA SER A 132 4.44 -2.68 1.65
C SER A 132 4.72 -2.71 3.17
N ALA A 133 5.99 -2.50 3.56
CA ALA A 133 6.47 -2.65 4.93
C ALA A 133 7.59 -1.65 5.24
N TYR A 134 7.35 -0.37 5.00
CA TYR A 134 8.28 0.71 5.33
C TYR A 134 7.58 1.74 6.23
N PRO A 135 8.07 1.91 7.48
CA PRO A 135 7.34 2.71 8.47
C PRO A 135 7.60 4.20 8.40
N ARG A 136 8.51 4.67 7.56
CA ARG A 136 8.92 6.08 7.50
C ARG A 136 8.36 6.79 6.28
N ALA A 137 8.38 8.12 6.31
CA ALA A 137 8.07 8.93 5.15
C ALA A 137 9.09 8.69 4.03
N ILE A 138 8.61 8.67 2.79
CA ILE A 138 9.44 8.53 1.59
C ILE A 138 9.58 9.92 0.96
N ASP A 139 10.81 10.33 0.69
CA ASP A 139 11.14 11.57 0.00
C ASP A 139 11.02 11.39 -1.52
N PHE A 140 9.85 11.72 -2.05
CA PHE A 140 9.58 11.58 -3.48
C PHE A 140 10.30 12.62 -4.33
N GLU A 141 10.66 13.77 -3.76
CA GLU A 141 11.44 14.79 -4.45
C GLU A 141 12.84 14.31 -4.74
N LYS A 142 13.55 13.78 -3.72
CA LYS A 142 14.87 13.15 -3.92
C LYS A 142 14.83 12.00 -4.92
N LEU A 143 13.82 11.16 -4.87
CA LEU A 143 13.67 10.08 -5.85
C LEU A 143 13.48 10.61 -7.28
N SER A 144 12.72 11.70 -7.45
CA SER A 144 12.56 12.38 -8.74
C SER A 144 13.88 12.96 -9.26
N GLU A 145 14.66 13.59 -8.39
CA GLU A 145 16.00 14.09 -8.75
C GLU A 145 16.93 12.96 -9.21
N ILE A 146 16.95 11.85 -8.47
CA ILE A 146 17.76 10.68 -8.83
C ILE A 146 17.32 10.10 -10.18
N ALA A 147 16.01 9.92 -10.38
CA ALA A 147 15.50 9.39 -11.64
C ALA A 147 15.86 10.30 -12.83
N LYS A 148 15.67 11.60 -12.69
CA LYS A 148 16.06 12.60 -13.71
C LYS A 148 17.56 12.58 -14.02
N ALA A 149 18.40 12.49 -13.00
CA ALA A 149 19.87 12.48 -13.16
C ALA A 149 20.37 11.28 -13.98
N VAL A 150 19.64 10.15 -13.96
CA VAL A 150 20.01 8.95 -14.73
C VAL A 150 19.16 8.76 -16.00
N GLY A 151 18.19 9.63 -16.27
CA GLY A 151 17.30 9.55 -17.42
C GLY A 151 16.25 8.44 -17.31
N ALA A 152 15.90 8.03 -16.09
CA ALA A 152 14.88 7.04 -15.81
C ALA A 152 13.50 7.68 -15.60
N TYR A 153 12.43 6.92 -15.86
CA TYR A 153 11.12 7.26 -15.32
C TYR A 153 11.06 6.99 -13.82
N LEU A 154 10.29 7.79 -13.08
CA LEU A 154 9.91 7.51 -11.70
C LEU A 154 8.47 7.01 -11.64
N MET A 155 8.28 5.78 -11.20
CA MET A 155 6.98 5.22 -10.82
C MET A 155 6.89 5.15 -9.30
N VAL A 156 5.79 5.63 -8.72
CA VAL A 156 5.52 5.47 -7.29
C VAL A 156 4.27 4.61 -7.09
N ASP A 157 4.45 3.47 -6.43
CA ASP A 157 3.34 2.67 -5.91
C ASP A 157 3.01 3.12 -4.49
N MET A 158 1.97 3.95 -4.36
CA MET A 158 1.53 4.49 -3.08
C MET A 158 0.45 3.64 -2.40
N ALA A 159 0.28 2.38 -2.79
CA ALA A 159 -0.84 1.53 -2.35
C ALA A 159 -1.05 1.52 -0.84
N HIS A 160 0.02 1.45 -0.04
CA HIS A 160 -0.07 1.42 1.41
C HIS A 160 -0.43 2.77 2.03
N ILE A 161 0.03 3.85 1.44
CA ILE A 161 -0.12 5.21 1.98
C ILE A 161 -1.17 6.06 1.26
N ALA A 162 -1.87 5.52 0.26
CA ALA A 162 -2.80 6.30 -0.58
C ALA A 162 -3.87 7.03 0.22
N GLY A 163 -4.40 6.43 1.29
CA GLY A 163 -5.35 7.08 2.18
C GLY A 163 -4.72 8.23 2.98
N LEU A 164 -3.46 8.07 3.41
CA LEU A 164 -2.73 9.13 4.12
C LEU A 164 -2.36 10.29 3.19
N VAL A 165 -2.00 9.99 1.93
CA VAL A 165 -1.79 11.01 0.89
C VAL A 165 -3.09 11.77 0.62
N ALA A 166 -4.22 11.07 0.44
CA ALA A 166 -5.53 11.68 0.25
C ALA A 166 -5.98 12.56 1.44
N ALA A 167 -5.62 12.15 2.67
CA ALA A 167 -5.90 12.89 3.89
C ALA A 167 -4.91 14.05 4.17
N GLY A 168 -3.84 14.18 3.38
CA GLY A 168 -2.78 15.17 3.62
C GLY A 168 -1.84 14.82 4.78
N CYS A 169 -1.83 13.57 5.22
CA CYS A 169 -0.97 13.06 6.30
C CYS A 169 0.36 12.47 5.81
N HIS A 170 0.59 12.44 4.51
CA HIS A 170 1.83 12.01 3.86
C HIS A 170 2.06 12.84 2.60
N GLN A 171 3.34 13.09 2.24
CA GLN A 171 3.70 13.77 0.99
C GLN A 171 3.05 13.04 -0.20
N SER A 172 2.47 13.81 -1.13
CA SER A 172 1.94 13.27 -2.38
C SER A 172 3.07 12.99 -3.38
N PRO A 173 3.12 11.80 -4.00
CA PRO A 173 4.07 11.52 -5.07
C PRO A 173 3.67 12.15 -6.42
N VAL A 174 2.42 12.57 -6.58
CA VAL A 174 1.87 13.01 -7.89
C VAL A 174 2.63 14.20 -8.52
N PRO A 175 3.15 15.19 -7.77
CA PRO A 175 3.95 16.27 -8.35
C PRO A 175 5.36 15.82 -8.82
N TYR A 176 5.87 14.71 -8.30
CA TYR A 176 7.27 14.29 -8.48
C TYR A 176 7.44 13.11 -9.43
N ALA A 177 6.47 12.21 -9.47
CA ALA A 177 6.52 10.99 -10.26
C ALA A 177 5.99 11.18 -11.69
N ASP A 178 6.54 10.43 -12.64
CA ASP A 178 6.00 10.34 -14.00
C ASP A 178 4.67 9.58 -14.00
N VAL A 179 4.55 8.57 -13.16
CA VAL A 179 3.34 7.77 -12.99
C VAL A 179 3.20 7.29 -11.54
N VAL A 180 1.99 7.33 -11.04
CA VAL A 180 1.65 6.85 -9.68
C VAL A 180 0.63 5.73 -9.80
N THR A 181 0.88 4.63 -9.11
CA THR A 181 -0.08 3.52 -8.98
C THR A 181 -0.55 3.39 -7.54
N THR A 182 -1.72 2.83 -7.37
CA THR A 182 -2.21 2.48 -6.04
C THR A 182 -3.24 1.36 -6.09
N THR A 183 -3.47 0.73 -4.94
CA THR A 183 -4.70 -0.01 -4.65
C THR A 183 -5.74 0.92 -4.07
N THR A 184 -7.01 0.53 -4.16
CA THR A 184 -8.12 1.30 -3.59
C THR A 184 -8.64 0.77 -2.24
N HIS A 185 -8.15 -0.39 -1.78
CA HIS A 185 -8.71 -1.16 -0.65
C HIS A 185 -7.83 -1.24 0.62
N LYS A 186 -6.78 -0.41 0.73
CA LYS A 186 -5.93 -0.32 1.93
C LYS A 186 -6.30 0.92 2.74
N THR A 187 -5.36 1.80 3.03
CA THR A 187 -5.63 3.06 3.76
C THR A 187 -6.67 3.94 3.08
N LEU A 188 -6.85 3.83 1.75
CA LEU A 188 -7.90 4.54 1.02
C LEU A 188 -9.32 4.01 1.32
N ARG A 189 -9.45 2.85 1.93
CA ARG A 189 -10.70 2.27 2.46
C ARG A 189 -11.80 2.07 1.42
N GLY A 190 -11.43 1.74 0.18
CA GLY A 190 -12.34 1.49 -0.94
C GLY A 190 -12.51 0.02 -1.33
N PRO A 191 -13.12 -0.25 -2.49
CA PRO A 191 -13.23 -1.59 -3.03
C PRO A 191 -11.86 -2.15 -3.44
N ARG A 192 -11.74 -3.48 -3.53
CA ARG A 192 -10.54 -4.09 -4.13
C ARG A 192 -10.44 -3.70 -5.59
N GLY A 193 -9.30 -3.08 -5.94
CA GLY A 193 -9.02 -2.61 -7.28
C GLY A 193 -7.70 -1.85 -7.31
N GLY A 194 -7.34 -1.34 -8.49
CA GLY A 194 -6.20 -0.48 -8.73
C GLY A 194 -6.58 0.86 -9.34
N LEU A 195 -5.64 1.78 -9.34
CA LEU A 195 -5.74 3.12 -9.91
C LEU A 195 -4.37 3.52 -10.44
N ILE A 196 -4.34 4.21 -11.58
CA ILE A 196 -3.10 4.80 -12.13
C ILE A 196 -3.34 6.29 -12.34
N LEU A 197 -2.38 7.12 -11.94
CA LEU A 197 -2.42 8.57 -12.02
C LEU A 197 -1.17 9.08 -12.74
N THR A 198 -1.30 10.14 -13.52
CA THR A 198 -0.16 10.85 -14.11
C THR A 198 -0.52 12.29 -14.47
N ASN A 199 0.49 13.15 -14.55
CA ASN A 199 0.35 14.52 -15.06
C ASN A 199 0.78 14.64 -16.54
N ASN A 200 1.27 13.55 -17.14
CA ASN A 200 1.80 13.52 -18.49
C ASN A 200 0.78 12.89 -19.45
N GLU A 201 0.29 13.65 -20.44
CA GLU A 201 -0.70 13.21 -21.41
C GLU A 201 -0.21 12.03 -22.27
N TYR A 202 1.07 12.04 -22.66
CA TYR A 202 1.65 10.96 -23.45
C TYR A 202 1.68 9.64 -22.66
N ILE A 203 2.06 9.70 -21.39
CA ILE A 203 2.03 8.54 -20.49
C ILE A 203 0.58 8.07 -20.28
N ALA A 204 -0.37 8.98 -20.07
CA ALA A 204 -1.78 8.64 -19.92
C ALA A 204 -2.33 7.86 -21.12
N LYS A 205 -2.01 8.30 -22.36
CA LYS A 205 -2.40 7.59 -23.59
C LYS A 205 -1.78 6.18 -23.65
N LYS A 206 -0.51 6.04 -23.30
CA LYS A 206 0.16 4.73 -23.24
C LYS A 206 -0.45 3.81 -22.18
N ILE A 207 -0.75 4.33 -21.00
CA ILE A 207 -1.40 3.59 -19.92
C ILE A 207 -2.79 3.10 -20.33
N ASN A 208 -3.58 3.96 -20.96
CA ASN A 208 -4.90 3.57 -21.46
C ASN A 208 -4.81 2.41 -22.47
N SER A 209 -3.86 2.48 -23.41
CA SER A 209 -3.60 1.40 -24.36
C SER A 209 -3.06 0.13 -23.67
N ALA A 210 -2.22 0.29 -22.66
CA ALA A 210 -1.67 -0.83 -21.91
C ALA A 210 -2.73 -1.55 -21.06
N ILE A 211 -3.70 -0.83 -20.51
CA ILE A 211 -4.85 -1.42 -19.83
C ILE A 211 -5.77 -2.09 -20.85
N PHE A 212 -6.33 -1.34 -21.78
CA PHE A 212 -7.19 -1.90 -22.83
C PHE A 212 -6.73 -1.43 -24.21
N PRO A 213 -6.44 -2.39 -25.12
CA PRO A 213 -6.60 -3.84 -25.02
C PRO A 213 -5.34 -4.60 -24.51
N GLY A 214 -4.33 -3.91 -23.96
CA GLY A 214 -3.00 -4.47 -23.72
C GLY A 214 -2.96 -5.59 -22.68
N THR A 215 -3.53 -5.38 -21.49
CA THR A 215 -3.42 -6.32 -20.36
C THR A 215 -4.78 -6.73 -19.75
N GLN A 216 -5.86 -6.02 -20.09
CA GLN A 216 -7.22 -6.31 -19.62
C GLN A 216 -8.21 -6.27 -20.80
N GLY A 217 -9.40 -6.89 -20.59
CA GLY A 217 -10.59 -6.79 -21.43
C GLY A 217 -11.64 -5.88 -20.79
N GLY A 218 -12.87 -6.39 -20.60
CA GLY A 218 -13.98 -5.63 -20.03
C GLY A 218 -13.67 -5.11 -18.62
N PRO A 219 -13.90 -3.81 -18.37
CA PRO A 219 -13.72 -3.24 -17.04
C PRO A 219 -14.82 -3.74 -16.08
N LEU A 220 -14.48 -3.76 -14.79
CA LEU A 220 -15.41 -4.15 -13.73
C LEU A 220 -16.24 -2.92 -13.30
N MET A 221 -17.36 -2.64 -14.01
CA MET A 221 -18.11 -1.39 -13.82
C MET A 221 -18.71 -1.24 -12.43
N HIS A 222 -19.10 -2.31 -11.77
CA HIS A 222 -19.54 -2.31 -10.37
C HIS A 222 -18.44 -1.95 -9.39
N VAL A 223 -17.19 -2.35 -9.69
CA VAL A 223 -16.00 -1.94 -8.90
C VAL A 223 -15.66 -0.47 -9.16
N ILE A 224 -15.76 -0.01 -10.42
CA ILE A 224 -15.52 1.40 -10.78
C ILE A 224 -16.56 2.29 -10.10
N ALA A 225 -17.83 1.88 -10.04
CA ALA A 225 -18.85 2.58 -9.26
C ALA A 225 -18.49 2.67 -7.77
N ALA A 226 -18.00 1.59 -7.19
CA ALA A 226 -17.55 1.58 -5.80
C ALA A 226 -16.30 2.45 -5.58
N LYS A 227 -15.38 2.53 -6.57
CA LYS A 227 -14.26 3.49 -6.56
C LYS A 227 -14.77 4.93 -6.57
N ALA A 228 -15.77 5.24 -7.42
CA ALA A 228 -16.38 6.58 -7.48
C ALA A 228 -16.98 6.99 -6.12
N VAL A 229 -17.64 6.06 -5.41
CA VAL A 229 -18.15 6.29 -4.04
C VAL A 229 -16.99 6.52 -3.08
N CYS A 230 -16.00 5.63 -3.07
CA CYS A 230 -14.83 5.72 -2.21
C CYS A 230 -14.09 7.08 -2.36
N PHE A 231 -13.84 7.51 -3.59
CA PHE A 231 -13.16 8.80 -3.84
C PHE A 231 -14.05 9.98 -3.41
N GLY A 232 -15.37 9.88 -3.58
CA GLY A 232 -16.31 10.88 -3.07
C GLY A 232 -16.34 10.98 -1.55
N GLU A 233 -16.20 9.86 -0.84
CA GLU A 233 -16.05 9.83 0.62
C GLU A 233 -14.68 10.39 1.04
N ALA A 234 -13.60 10.03 0.33
CA ALA A 234 -12.26 10.49 0.62
C ALA A 234 -12.05 12.01 0.40
N LEU A 235 -12.90 12.65 -0.39
CA LEU A 235 -12.91 14.10 -0.59
C LEU A 235 -13.58 14.88 0.56
N LYS A 236 -14.22 14.19 1.52
CA LYS A 236 -14.90 14.83 2.64
C LYS A 236 -13.96 15.09 3.82
N PRO A 237 -14.25 16.10 4.66
CA PRO A 237 -13.43 16.41 5.84
C PRO A 237 -13.25 15.25 6.82
N GLU A 238 -14.26 14.37 6.94
CA GLU A 238 -14.24 13.21 7.83
C GLU A 238 -13.13 12.20 7.44
N PHE A 239 -12.76 12.15 6.17
CA PHE A 239 -11.67 11.29 5.72
C PHE A 239 -10.31 11.83 6.16
N LYS A 240 -10.15 13.15 6.23
CA LYS A 240 -8.95 13.77 6.78
C LYS A 240 -8.80 13.42 8.27
N ALA A 241 -9.88 13.58 9.04
CA ALA A 241 -9.90 13.18 10.45
C ALA A 241 -9.56 11.69 10.65
N TYR A 242 -10.05 10.82 9.78
CA TYR A 242 -9.69 9.40 9.78
C TYR A 242 -8.18 9.19 9.52
N GLY A 243 -7.60 9.87 8.55
CA GLY A 243 -6.16 9.80 8.27
C GLY A 243 -5.29 10.27 9.44
N GLU A 244 -5.67 11.38 10.06
CA GLU A 244 -5.01 11.91 11.26
C GLU A 244 -5.10 10.92 12.43
N GLN A 245 -6.27 10.30 12.63
CA GLN A 245 -6.46 9.31 13.69
C GLN A 245 -5.64 8.04 13.45
N ILE A 246 -5.46 7.60 12.21
CA ILE A 246 -4.57 6.47 11.87
C ILE A 246 -3.15 6.73 12.38
N VAL A 247 -2.62 7.93 12.10
CA VAL A 247 -1.26 8.29 12.50
C VAL A 247 -1.14 8.41 14.03
N LYS A 248 -2.12 9.05 14.69
CA LYS A 248 -2.16 9.13 16.17
C LYS A 248 -2.17 7.74 16.81
N ASN A 249 -3.01 6.84 16.33
CA ASN A 249 -3.06 5.47 16.80
C ASN A 249 -1.73 4.74 16.57
N ALA A 250 -1.08 4.93 15.42
CA ALA A 250 0.22 4.33 15.15
C ALA A 250 1.31 4.84 16.09
N GLN A 251 1.32 6.14 16.40
CA GLN A 251 2.23 6.75 17.37
C GLN A 251 1.98 6.22 18.80
N ALA A 252 0.71 6.13 19.22
CA ALA A 252 0.33 5.59 20.51
C ALA A 252 0.73 4.11 20.66
N LEU A 253 0.50 3.31 19.61
CA LEU A 253 0.89 1.89 19.60
C LEU A 253 2.41 1.74 19.65
N ALA A 254 3.15 2.55 18.89
CA ALA A 254 4.61 2.55 18.91
C ALA A 254 5.14 2.90 20.32
N LYS A 255 4.55 3.90 20.97
CA LYS A 255 4.89 4.24 22.36
C LYS A 255 4.60 3.07 23.30
N GLY A 256 3.43 2.44 23.20
CA GLY A 256 3.07 1.27 24.01
C GLY A 256 4.04 0.11 23.86
N PHE A 257 4.59 -0.09 22.66
CA PHE A 257 5.65 -1.08 22.42
C PHE A 257 6.97 -0.69 23.07
N PHE A 258 7.43 0.56 22.94
CA PHE A 258 8.66 1.03 23.58
C PHE A 258 8.59 0.93 25.11
N ASP A 259 7.47 1.32 25.71
CA ASP A 259 7.27 1.26 27.16
C ASP A 259 7.36 -0.19 27.68
N ARG A 260 7.22 -1.19 26.81
CA ARG A 260 7.29 -2.64 27.10
C ARG A 260 8.55 -3.33 26.57
N GLY A 261 9.53 -2.57 26.09
CA GLY A 261 10.84 -3.09 25.69
C GLY A 261 10.89 -3.70 24.30
N PHE A 262 9.88 -3.49 23.44
CA PHE A 262 9.99 -3.86 22.03
C PHE A 262 10.91 -2.89 21.27
N ASN A 263 11.66 -3.42 20.33
CA ASN A 263 12.38 -2.63 19.36
C ASN A 263 11.52 -2.44 18.11
N LEU A 264 11.49 -1.23 17.56
CA LEU A 264 10.85 -0.93 16.29
C LEU A 264 11.92 -0.58 15.25
N VAL A 265 11.81 -1.17 14.07
CA VAL A 265 12.68 -0.85 12.94
C VAL A 265 12.60 0.66 12.66
N SER A 266 13.72 1.28 12.39
CA SER A 266 13.89 2.73 12.22
C SER A 266 13.46 3.60 13.43
N GLY A 267 13.31 3.00 14.62
CA GLY A 267 12.95 3.74 15.83
C GLY A 267 11.53 4.29 15.83
N GLY A 268 10.56 3.65 15.14
CA GLY A 268 9.14 4.04 15.18
C GLY A 268 8.45 4.11 13.83
N THR A 269 7.47 5.01 13.67
CA THR A 269 6.69 5.14 12.45
C THR A 269 6.27 6.59 12.20
N ASP A 270 6.17 6.97 10.92
CA ASP A 270 5.60 8.24 10.46
C ASP A 270 4.23 8.04 9.78
N ASN A 271 3.78 6.80 9.64
CA ASN A 271 2.57 6.46 8.88
C ASN A 271 1.64 5.51 9.66
N HIS A 272 0.97 4.59 9.00
CA HIS A 272 -0.06 3.69 9.53
C HIS A 272 0.48 2.34 10.01
N LEU A 273 1.76 2.02 9.79
CA LEU A 273 2.34 0.72 10.12
C LEU A 273 3.70 0.85 10.80
N MET A 274 4.11 -0.21 11.46
CA MET A 274 5.44 -0.37 12.05
C MET A 274 5.92 -1.80 11.92
N LEU A 275 7.23 -1.99 11.95
CA LEU A 275 7.88 -3.30 12.01
C LEU A 275 8.43 -3.50 13.41
N VAL A 276 7.95 -4.54 14.07
CA VAL A 276 8.35 -4.91 15.44
C VAL A 276 9.44 -5.97 15.35
N ASP A 277 10.61 -5.70 15.93
CA ASP A 277 11.72 -6.64 16.09
C ASP A 277 11.48 -7.50 17.33
N LEU A 278 11.38 -8.80 17.14
CA LEU A 278 11.07 -9.78 18.20
C LEU A 278 12.31 -10.45 18.80
N ARG A 279 13.50 -10.14 18.30
CA ARG A 279 14.76 -10.73 18.81
C ARG A 279 14.98 -10.53 20.31
N PRO A 280 14.61 -9.37 20.92
CA PRO A 280 14.71 -9.19 22.36
C PRO A 280 13.87 -10.17 23.18
N PHE A 281 12.82 -10.74 22.61
CA PHE A 281 11.92 -11.70 23.28
C PHE A 281 12.22 -13.16 22.93
N HIS A 282 13.27 -13.41 22.12
CA HIS A 282 13.65 -14.76 21.69
C HIS A 282 12.53 -15.57 21.04
N ILE A 283 11.60 -14.89 20.35
CA ILE A 283 10.48 -15.49 19.62
C ILE A 283 10.57 -15.12 18.14
N THR A 284 10.24 -16.07 17.25
CA THR A 284 10.23 -15.81 15.82
C THR A 284 8.93 -15.12 15.36
N GLY A 285 8.98 -14.42 14.22
CA GLY A 285 7.78 -13.82 13.62
C GLY A 285 6.69 -14.85 13.36
N LYS A 286 7.06 -16.04 12.89
CA LYS A 286 6.13 -17.15 12.64
C LYS A 286 5.44 -17.65 13.91
N GLU A 287 6.18 -17.81 14.98
CA GLU A 287 5.63 -18.26 16.25
C GLU A 287 4.71 -17.18 16.86
N PHE A 288 5.16 -15.94 16.85
CA PHE A 288 4.41 -14.82 17.38
C PHE A 288 3.11 -14.57 16.61
N GLU A 289 3.16 -14.58 15.24
CA GLU A 289 1.97 -14.51 14.38
C GLU A 289 0.94 -15.58 14.76
N LYS A 290 1.40 -16.84 14.97
CA LYS A 290 0.53 -17.95 15.34
C LYS A 290 -0.10 -17.76 16.73
N LYS A 291 0.68 -17.40 17.76
CA LYS A 291 0.17 -17.15 19.11
C LYS A 291 -0.83 -15.99 19.15
N LEU A 292 -0.57 -14.92 18.40
CA LEU A 292 -1.49 -13.78 18.30
C LEU A 292 -2.81 -14.17 17.61
N ASP A 293 -2.77 -15.02 16.58
CA ASP A 293 -3.97 -15.52 15.92
C ASP A 293 -4.86 -16.34 16.86
N GLU A 294 -4.26 -17.13 17.75
CA GLU A 294 -4.96 -17.90 18.78
C GLU A 294 -5.71 -17.02 19.81
N VAL A 295 -5.32 -15.75 19.95
CA VAL A 295 -5.95 -14.76 20.81
C VAL A 295 -6.63 -13.63 20.04
N TYR A 296 -6.97 -13.88 18.78
CA TYR A 296 -7.77 -13.01 17.88
C TYR A 296 -7.09 -11.70 17.48
N ILE A 297 -5.77 -11.64 17.51
CA ILE A 297 -4.97 -10.50 17.02
C ILE A 297 -4.28 -10.93 15.71
N THR A 298 -4.71 -10.36 14.60
CA THR A 298 -4.15 -10.69 13.28
C THR A 298 -3.01 -9.75 12.91
N VAL A 299 -1.83 -10.30 12.72
CA VAL A 299 -0.65 -9.63 12.16
C VAL A 299 -0.08 -10.47 11.03
N ASN A 300 1.00 -10.02 10.39
CA ASN A 300 1.79 -10.89 9.53
C ASN A 300 3.26 -10.89 9.96
N LYS A 301 3.88 -12.07 9.93
CA LYS A 301 5.34 -12.16 10.04
C LYS A 301 6.00 -11.34 8.92
N ASN A 302 7.08 -10.67 9.23
CA ASN A 302 7.78 -9.80 8.30
C ASN A 302 9.28 -9.80 8.59
N ALA A 303 10.08 -9.87 7.55
CA ALA A 303 11.52 -9.70 7.69
C ALA A 303 11.84 -8.28 8.21
N ILE A 304 12.92 -8.19 8.98
CA ILE A 304 13.51 -6.94 9.44
C ILE A 304 14.87 -6.74 8.76
N PRO A 305 15.44 -5.53 8.75
CA PRO A 305 16.79 -5.32 8.21
C PRO A 305 17.80 -6.25 8.87
N ASN A 306 18.67 -6.87 8.06
CA ASN A 306 19.65 -7.86 8.50
C ASN A 306 19.03 -9.05 9.28
N ASP A 307 17.87 -9.50 8.86
CA ASP A 307 17.16 -10.61 9.51
C ASP A 307 17.98 -11.91 9.44
N PRO A 308 18.34 -12.54 10.57
CA PRO A 308 19.06 -13.80 10.58
C PRO A 308 18.20 -15.00 10.17
N GLU A 309 16.87 -14.85 10.19
CA GLU A 309 15.92 -15.91 9.91
C GLU A 309 15.57 -16.00 8.41
N LYS A 310 15.10 -17.18 8.01
CA LYS A 310 14.61 -17.40 6.65
C LYS A 310 13.29 -16.64 6.41
N PRO A 311 12.95 -16.27 5.15
CA PRO A 311 11.75 -15.50 4.81
C PRO A 311 10.41 -16.09 5.30
N PHE A 312 10.32 -17.41 5.52
CA PHE A 312 9.13 -18.07 6.04
C PHE A 312 9.06 -18.16 7.57
N VAL A 313 10.12 -17.72 8.27
CA VAL A 313 10.22 -17.70 9.73
C VAL A 313 10.18 -16.27 10.22
N THR A 314 11.12 -15.44 9.79
CA THR A 314 11.34 -14.03 10.12
C THR A 314 11.61 -13.76 11.60
N SER A 315 12.24 -12.64 11.90
CA SER A 315 12.48 -12.17 13.27
C SER A 315 11.55 -11.02 13.66
N GLY A 316 10.62 -10.65 12.80
CA GLY A 316 9.70 -9.55 13.06
C GLY A 316 8.27 -9.81 12.60
N VAL A 317 7.41 -8.87 12.98
CA VAL A 317 6.03 -8.78 12.50
C VAL A 317 5.72 -7.36 12.05
N ARG A 318 4.80 -7.23 11.08
CA ARG A 318 4.24 -5.94 10.67
C ARG A 318 2.90 -5.72 11.34
N VAL A 319 2.76 -4.57 11.96
CA VAL A 319 1.54 -4.13 12.66
C VAL A 319 1.06 -2.83 12.03
N GLY A 320 -0.25 -2.65 11.91
CA GLY A 320 -0.82 -1.43 11.33
C GLY A 320 -2.16 -1.06 11.95
N THR A 321 -2.48 0.23 11.94
CA THR A 321 -3.62 0.81 12.66
C THR A 321 -4.81 1.21 11.79
N ALA A 322 -4.69 1.18 10.45
CA ALA A 322 -5.76 1.67 9.57
C ALA A 322 -7.09 0.91 9.75
N ALA A 323 -7.05 -0.43 9.87
CA ALA A 323 -8.26 -1.25 10.02
C ALA A 323 -8.96 -1.02 11.37
N VAL A 324 -8.19 -0.98 12.46
CA VAL A 324 -8.74 -0.74 13.81
C VAL A 324 -9.24 0.70 13.96
N THR A 325 -8.60 1.68 13.33
CA THR A 325 -9.09 3.07 13.27
C THR A 325 -10.42 3.15 12.51
N THR A 326 -10.57 2.43 11.39
CA THR A 326 -11.86 2.34 10.68
C THR A 326 -12.97 1.78 11.58
N ARG A 327 -12.61 0.88 12.48
CA ARG A 327 -13.53 0.27 13.45
C ARG A 327 -13.92 1.23 14.58
N GLY A 328 -13.14 2.29 14.81
CA GLY A 328 -13.41 3.32 15.81
C GLY A 328 -12.43 3.35 17.00
N LEU A 329 -11.39 2.50 16.99
CA LEU A 329 -10.38 2.50 18.05
C LEU A 329 -9.60 3.81 18.08
N VAL A 330 -9.20 4.23 19.27
CA VAL A 330 -8.46 5.45 19.57
C VAL A 330 -7.17 5.13 20.32
N GLU A 331 -6.38 6.15 20.69
CA GLU A 331 -5.04 6.02 21.28
C GLU A 331 -5.02 5.19 22.56
N GLU A 332 -6.06 5.31 23.41
CA GLU A 332 -6.17 4.56 24.67
C GLU A 332 -6.30 3.04 24.43
N ASP A 333 -6.97 2.64 23.34
CA ASP A 333 -7.10 1.23 23.00
C ASP A 333 -5.77 0.65 22.48
N MET A 334 -4.87 1.50 21.97
CA MET A 334 -3.56 1.08 21.47
C MET A 334 -2.64 0.58 22.58
N ASP A 335 -2.72 1.15 23.77
CA ASP A 335 -1.97 0.66 24.93
C ASP A 335 -2.41 -0.75 25.36
N VAL A 336 -3.72 -1.02 25.33
CA VAL A 336 -4.26 -2.36 25.62
C VAL A 336 -3.79 -3.37 24.55
N ILE A 337 -3.75 -2.97 23.28
CA ILE A 337 -3.23 -3.84 22.21
C ILE A 337 -1.73 -4.13 22.43
N ALA A 338 -0.94 -3.11 22.77
CA ALA A 338 0.48 -3.28 23.06
C ALA A 338 0.71 -4.21 24.26
N GLU A 339 -0.12 -4.09 25.31
CA GLU A 339 -0.09 -5.00 26.47
C GLU A 339 -0.42 -6.45 26.06
N CYS A 340 -1.48 -6.66 25.27
CA CYS A 340 -1.85 -7.99 24.77
C CYS A 340 -0.70 -8.63 23.97
N MET A 341 -0.06 -7.85 23.11
CA MET A 341 1.08 -8.34 22.32
C MET A 341 2.31 -8.62 23.21
N TYR A 342 2.56 -7.80 24.23
CA TYR A 342 3.62 -8.05 25.20
C TYR A 342 3.41 -9.35 25.99
N LEU A 343 2.22 -9.55 26.54
CA LEU A 343 1.85 -10.79 27.24
C LEU A 343 1.96 -12.01 26.32
N THR A 344 1.60 -11.87 25.06
CA THR A 344 1.77 -12.94 24.04
C THR A 344 3.25 -13.29 23.80
N ALA A 345 4.15 -12.31 23.87
CA ALA A 345 5.58 -12.54 23.67
C ALA A 345 6.26 -13.13 24.92
N THR A 346 5.76 -12.83 26.12
CA THR A 346 6.47 -13.12 27.39
C THR A 346 5.86 -14.21 28.24
N ASP A 347 4.53 -14.38 28.23
CA ASP A 347 3.82 -15.28 29.14
C ASP A 347 2.52 -15.83 28.53
N PHE A 348 2.58 -16.27 27.27
CA PHE A 348 1.42 -16.70 26.52
C PHE A 348 0.63 -17.81 27.19
N ASP A 349 1.32 -18.86 27.67
CA ASP A 349 0.66 -20.07 28.20
C ASP A 349 -0.20 -19.78 29.43
N ASN A 350 0.18 -18.79 30.25
CA ASN A 350 -0.57 -18.40 31.44
C ASN A 350 -1.56 -17.26 31.17
N LYS A 351 -1.41 -16.51 30.07
CA LYS A 351 -2.14 -15.26 29.84
C LYS A 351 -3.10 -15.31 28.64
N ALA A 352 -3.15 -16.39 27.88
CA ALA A 352 -3.96 -16.47 26.65
C ALA A 352 -5.44 -16.15 26.89
N ASP A 353 -6.05 -16.61 27.99
CA ASP A 353 -7.45 -16.32 28.29
C ASP A 353 -7.67 -14.85 28.69
N GLU A 354 -6.78 -14.27 29.49
CA GLU A 354 -6.80 -12.84 29.83
C GLU A 354 -6.70 -11.98 28.56
N ILE A 355 -5.81 -12.35 27.63
CA ILE A 355 -5.65 -11.64 26.36
C ILE A 355 -6.95 -11.72 25.54
N ARG A 356 -7.56 -12.91 25.40
CA ARG A 356 -8.84 -13.10 24.71
C ARG A 356 -9.96 -12.25 25.32
N GLU A 357 -10.02 -12.15 26.64
CA GLU A 357 -11.00 -11.31 27.33
C GLU A 357 -10.82 -9.83 27.00
N LYS A 358 -9.58 -9.31 27.03
CA LYS A 358 -9.25 -7.92 26.64
C LYS A 358 -9.61 -7.65 25.18
N VAL A 359 -9.23 -8.53 24.26
CA VAL A 359 -9.57 -8.39 22.82
C VAL A 359 -11.08 -8.41 22.62
N ASN A 360 -11.79 -9.32 23.25
CA ASN A 360 -13.26 -9.40 23.16
C ASN A 360 -13.93 -8.15 23.75
N ALA A 361 -13.39 -7.56 24.83
CA ALA A 361 -13.90 -6.32 25.40
C ALA A 361 -13.79 -5.16 24.41
N ILE A 362 -12.62 -5.00 23.73
CA ILE A 362 -12.44 -4.01 22.65
C ILE A 362 -13.41 -4.29 21.51
N CYS A 363 -13.53 -5.56 21.08
CA CYS A 363 -14.43 -5.93 20.00
C CYS A 363 -15.90 -5.62 20.30
N LYS A 364 -16.33 -5.76 21.54
CA LYS A 364 -17.69 -5.39 21.98
C LYS A 364 -17.90 -3.88 22.06
N LYS A 365 -16.85 -3.12 22.43
CA LYS A 365 -16.89 -1.64 22.45
C LYS A 365 -17.06 -1.08 21.04
N TYR A 366 -16.48 -1.74 20.03
CA TYR A 366 -16.47 -1.32 18.64
C TYR A 366 -16.98 -2.44 17.71
N PRO A 367 -18.28 -2.73 17.67
CA PRO A 367 -18.83 -3.79 16.82
C PRO A 367 -18.68 -3.45 15.34
N LEU A 368 -18.37 -4.46 14.50
CA LEU A 368 -18.28 -4.30 13.05
C LEU A 368 -19.62 -4.35 12.35
N TYR A 369 -20.53 -5.14 12.89
CA TYR A 369 -21.87 -5.37 12.35
C TYR A 369 -22.87 -5.23 13.50
N GLU A 370 -23.92 -4.44 13.26
CA GLU A 370 -25.09 -4.28 14.13
C GLU A 370 -26.21 -5.20 13.68
#